data_9c7a7d2c64d6b637039b22bbf9187fec
#
_entry.id   9c7a7d2c64d6b637039b22bbf9187fec
#
_cell.length_a   1.000
_cell.length_b   1.000
_cell.length_c   1.000
_cell.angle_alpha   90.00
_cell.angle_beta   90.00
_cell.angle_gamma   90.00
#
_symmetry.space_group_name_H-M   'P 1'
#
loop_
_entity.id
_entity.type
_entity.pdbx_description
1 polymer ?
#
loop_
_entity_poly.entity_id
_entity_poly.type
_entity_poly.pdbx_seq_one_letter_code
_entity_poly.pdbx_strand_id
1 'polypeptide(L)'
;MVDFSGFEHIVRAEESLNTFTGLRFGGICEYFAEPTSQSELMELVKTCGAQEVPIRILGGGSNLIVCTDVVPGIVIHLSAAAFCNIEVVGNKLKAGGGAALVQLVSTAAREGLEGLEQLAGIPGTVGGAVRTNAGTNSGDIGQRTTSVTVLTRGGDLETRDRDELR
;
A
#
# COMPACT_ATOMS: atom_id res chain seq x y z
N MET A 1 -4.99 1.53 26.94
CA MET A 1 -4.32 0.48 26.12
C MET A 1 -5.22 0.18 24.94
N VAL A 2 -4.69 0.17 23.74
CA VAL A 2 -5.49 -0.11 22.54
C VAL A 2 -5.90 -1.59 22.55
N ASP A 3 -7.18 -1.87 22.26
CA ASP A 3 -7.70 -3.24 22.21
C ASP A 3 -7.71 -3.74 20.76
N PHE A 4 -6.88 -4.74 20.48
CA PHE A 4 -6.83 -5.46 19.21
C PHE A 4 -7.26 -6.92 19.37
N SER A 5 -8.19 -7.20 20.31
CA SER A 5 -8.78 -8.54 20.47
C SER A 5 -9.39 -9.02 19.15
N GLY A 6 -9.01 -10.23 18.74
CA GLY A 6 -9.40 -10.83 17.46
C GLY A 6 -8.41 -10.55 16.30
N PHE A 7 -7.42 -9.68 16.50
CA PHE A 7 -6.39 -9.37 15.50
C PHE A 7 -4.97 -9.83 15.91
N GLU A 8 -4.85 -10.64 16.97
CA GLU A 8 -3.56 -11.09 17.52
C GLU A 8 -2.69 -11.83 16.50
N HIS A 9 -3.32 -12.43 15.50
CA HIS A 9 -2.65 -13.17 14.45
C HIS A 9 -2.03 -12.28 13.36
N ILE A 10 -2.44 -11.01 13.27
CA ILE A 10 -1.94 -10.05 12.28
C ILE A 10 -1.32 -8.80 12.90
N VAL A 11 -1.59 -8.52 14.18
CA VAL A 11 -1.06 -7.31 14.86
C VAL A 11 0.08 -7.71 15.79
N ARG A 12 1.21 -7.02 15.64
CA ARG A 12 2.38 -7.14 16.50
C ARG A 12 2.67 -5.80 17.17
N ALA A 13 3.12 -5.81 18.44
CA ALA A 13 3.58 -4.62 19.13
C ALA A 13 5.09 -4.42 18.92
N GLU A 14 5.54 -3.17 18.98
CA GLU A 14 6.95 -2.77 19.02
C GLU A 14 7.79 -3.31 17.84
N GLU A 15 7.21 -3.33 16.64
CA GLU A 15 7.90 -3.83 15.44
C GLU A 15 8.89 -2.79 14.91
N SER A 16 10.11 -3.25 14.60
CA SER A 16 11.16 -2.40 14.02
C SER A 16 10.90 -2.11 12.54
N LEU A 17 10.86 -0.83 12.18
CA LEU A 17 10.63 -0.38 10.81
C LEU A 17 11.89 -0.39 9.92
N ASN A 18 13.08 -0.63 10.48
CA ASN A 18 14.33 -0.61 9.73
C ASN A 18 14.41 -1.69 8.64
N THR A 19 13.75 -2.83 8.84
CA THR A 19 13.68 -3.93 7.87
C THR A 19 12.73 -3.63 6.70
N PHE A 20 11.84 -2.67 6.87
CA PHE A 20 10.80 -2.29 5.91
C PHE A 20 11.12 -1.00 5.15
N THR A 21 12.25 -0.35 5.42
CA THR A 21 12.67 0.88 4.73
C THR A 21 13.84 0.64 3.79
N GLY A 22 13.87 1.33 2.65
CA GLY A 22 14.93 1.20 1.66
C GLY A 22 16.32 1.55 2.20
N LEU A 23 16.39 2.49 3.13
CA LEU A 23 17.65 2.90 3.79
C LEU A 23 18.01 2.00 4.98
N ARG A 24 17.17 1.04 5.35
CA ARG A 24 17.32 0.19 6.53
C ARG A 24 17.55 0.99 7.82
N PHE A 25 16.92 2.14 7.89
CA PHE A 25 16.95 3.06 9.01
C PHE A 25 15.52 3.35 9.46
N GLY A 26 15.26 3.38 10.76
CA GLY A 26 13.96 3.68 11.33
C GLY A 26 13.85 3.22 12.79
N GLY A 27 12.89 3.82 13.50
CA GLY A 27 12.52 3.43 14.86
C GLY A 27 11.59 2.21 14.88
N ILE A 28 10.93 2.04 15.99
CA ILE A 28 9.86 1.04 16.18
C ILE A 28 8.49 1.69 15.98
N CYS A 29 7.48 0.94 15.53
CA CYS A 29 6.09 1.36 15.63
C CYS A 29 5.42 0.73 16.85
N GLU A 30 4.46 1.44 17.45
CA GLU A 30 3.72 0.91 18.60
C GLU A 30 3.00 -0.38 18.22
N TYR A 31 2.36 -0.39 17.05
CA TYR A 31 1.69 -1.56 16.48
C TYR A 31 2.01 -1.69 14.99
N PHE A 32 2.15 -2.93 14.54
CA PHE A 32 2.37 -3.29 13.15
C PHE A 32 1.37 -4.35 12.73
N ALA A 33 0.69 -4.16 11.60
CA ALA A 33 -0.31 -5.08 11.12
C ALA A 33 -0.06 -5.53 9.67
N GLU A 34 -0.24 -6.82 9.44
CA GLU A 34 -0.25 -7.42 8.10
C GLU A 34 -1.55 -8.19 7.87
N PRO A 35 -2.65 -7.50 7.52
CA PRO A 35 -3.93 -8.13 7.24
C PRO A 35 -3.81 -9.11 6.07
N THR A 36 -4.53 -10.22 6.15
CA THR A 36 -4.48 -11.30 5.16
C THR A 36 -5.62 -11.24 4.16
N SER A 37 -6.68 -10.48 4.45
CA SER A 37 -7.86 -10.31 3.60
C SER A 37 -8.39 -8.88 3.64
N GLN A 38 -9.19 -8.54 2.62
CA GLN A 38 -9.84 -7.24 2.54
C GLN A 38 -10.84 -7.01 3.69
N SER A 39 -11.61 -8.03 4.08
CA SER A 39 -12.54 -7.95 5.22
C SER A 39 -11.80 -7.65 6.52
N GLU A 40 -10.72 -8.34 6.77
CA GLU A 40 -9.89 -8.15 7.95
C GLU A 40 -9.25 -6.73 7.99
N LEU A 41 -8.78 -6.22 6.85
CA LEU A 41 -8.31 -4.84 6.74
C LEU A 41 -9.41 -3.82 7.06
N MET A 42 -10.64 -4.04 6.54
CA MET A 42 -11.78 -3.17 6.79
C MET A 42 -12.15 -3.14 8.28
N GLU A 43 -12.22 -4.30 8.92
CA GLU A 43 -12.52 -4.43 10.35
C GLU A 43 -11.43 -3.77 11.21
N LEU A 44 -10.15 -4.00 10.88
CA LEU A 44 -9.02 -3.36 11.57
C LEU A 44 -9.10 -1.84 11.49
N VAL A 45 -9.39 -1.26 10.31
CA VAL A 45 -9.52 0.18 10.12
C VAL A 45 -10.70 0.74 10.94
N LYS A 46 -11.85 0.05 10.98
CA LYS A 46 -13.00 0.43 11.82
C LYS A 46 -12.65 0.40 13.30
N THR A 47 -11.95 -0.63 13.74
CA THR A 47 -11.49 -0.77 15.14
C THR A 47 -10.53 0.36 15.52
N CYS A 48 -9.59 0.69 14.65
CA CYS A 48 -8.69 1.82 14.86
C CYS A 48 -9.45 3.15 14.92
N GLY A 49 -10.42 3.35 14.02
CA GLY A 49 -11.26 4.55 14.01
C GLY A 49 -12.07 4.73 15.32
N ALA A 50 -12.69 3.65 15.81
CA ALA A 50 -13.45 3.65 17.04
C ALA A 50 -12.62 3.95 18.31
N GLN A 51 -11.33 3.62 18.27
CA GLN A 51 -10.38 3.84 19.37
C GLN A 51 -9.47 5.06 19.13
N GLU A 52 -9.69 5.83 18.07
CA GLU A 52 -8.88 6.99 17.68
C GLU A 52 -7.40 6.68 17.49
N VAL A 53 -7.07 5.44 17.06
CA VAL A 53 -5.70 5.00 16.82
C VAL A 53 -5.22 5.55 15.47
N PRO A 54 -4.11 6.31 15.43
CA PRO A 54 -3.54 6.80 14.18
C PRO A 54 -3.10 5.66 13.27
N ILE A 55 -3.56 5.67 12.01
CA ILE A 55 -3.18 4.66 11.00
C ILE A 55 -2.15 5.26 10.05
N ARG A 56 -1.09 4.50 9.77
CA ARG A 56 -0.10 4.76 8.73
C ARG A 56 0.01 3.56 7.81
N ILE A 57 0.04 3.80 6.52
CA ILE A 57 0.20 2.74 5.52
C ILE A 57 1.66 2.70 5.09
N LEU A 58 2.24 1.51 5.11
CA LEU A 58 3.57 1.24 4.62
C LEU A 58 3.48 0.41 3.33
N GLY A 59 4.06 0.93 2.26
CA GLY A 59 4.30 0.20 1.01
C GLY A 59 5.66 -0.49 1.03
N GLY A 60 6.40 -0.41 -0.06
CA GLY A 60 7.76 -0.95 -0.15
C GLY A 60 8.84 -0.15 0.58
N GLY A 61 8.49 0.90 1.32
CA GLY A 61 9.42 1.71 2.11
C GLY A 61 10.51 2.45 1.33
N SER A 62 10.43 2.47 0.01
CA SER A 62 11.47 3.05 -0.87
C SER A 62 11.52 4.59 -0.84
N ASN A 63 10.42 5.24 -0.47
CA ASN A 63 10.31 6.70 -0.40
C ASN A 63 9.95 7.16 1.02
N LEU A 64 10.48 6.47 2.03
CA LEU A 64 10.17 6.73 3.42
C LEU A 64 11.47 6.84 4.24
N ILE A 65 11.54 7.88 5.07
CA ILE A 65 12.54 8.05 6.11
C ILE A 65 11.80 8.17 7.45
N VAL A 66 12.09 7.27 8.38
CA VAL A 66 11.53 7.31 9.73
C VAL A 66 12.54 8.01 10.63
N CYS A 67 12.21 9.23 11.08
CA CYS A 67 13.10 10.10 11.85
C CYS A 67 12.79 10.11 13.35
N THR A 68 11.90 9.23 13.82
CA THR A 68 11.51 9.13 15.22
C THR A 68 11.89 7.77 15.80
N ASP A 69 12.23 7.72 17.08
CA ASP A 69 12.50 6.45 17.77
C ASP A 69 11.23 5.58 17.85
N VAL A 70 10.07 6.23 18.07
CA VAL A 70 8.77 5.56 18.13
C VAL A 70 7.78 6.22 17.17
N VAL A 71 7.14 5.43 16.34
CA VAL A 71 6.04 5.82 15.47
C VAL A 71 4.71 5.48 16.17
N PRO A 72 3.93 6.49 16.62
CA PRO A 72 2.71 6.23 17.36
C PRO A 72 1.60 5.68 16.46
N GLY A 73 0.73 4.86 17.08
CA GLY A 73 -0.39 4.21 16.43
C GLY A 73 -0.02 2.94 15.70
N ILE A 74 -0.76 2.60 14.65
CA ILE A 74 -0.57 1.36 13.88
C ILE A 74 -0.01 1.63 12.49
N VAL A 75 1.00 0.85 12.09
CA VAL A 75 1.52 0.78 10.73
C VAL A 75 0.93 -0.45 10.05
N ILE A 76 0.22 -0.26 8.95
CA ILE A 76 -0.39 -1.36 8.17
C ILE A 76 0.45 -1.60 6.91
N HIS A 77 0.89 -2.84 6.72
CA HIS A 77 1.66 -3.29 5.57
C HIS A 77 0.88 -4.34 4.78
N LEU A 78 0.61 -4.06 3.51
CA LEU A 78 -0.22 -4.91 2.65
C LEU A 78 0.65 -5.93 1.90
N SER A 79 1.20 -6.92 2.62
CA SER A 79 2.13 -7.94 2.10
C SER A 79 1.44 -9.23 1.64
N ALA A 80 0.22 -9.49 2.09
CA ALA A 80 -0.50 -10.73 1.78
C ALA A 80 -0.91 -10.83 0.30
N ALA A 81 -1.03 -12.07 -0.19
CA ALA A 81 -1.40 -12.35 -1.59
C ALA A 81 -2.70 -11.65 -2.02
N ALA A 82 -3.67 -11.49 -1.12
CA ALA A 82 -4.92 -10.78 -1.39
C ALA A 82 -4.71 -9.32 -1.85
N PHE A 83 -3.60 -8.69 -1.46
CA PHE A 83 -3.26 -7.31 -1.81
C PHE A 83 -2.13 -7.20 -2.85
N CYS A 84 -1.50 -8.32 -3.24
CA CYS A 84 -0.35 -8.35 -4.14
C CYS A 84 -0.68 -8.96 -5.51
N ASN A 85 -1.93 -9.33 -5.77
CA ASN A 85 -2.33 -9.94 -7.03
C ASN A 85 -2.27 -8.94 -8.19
N ILE A 86 -1.87 -9.43 -9.38
CA ILE A 86 -1.91 -8.70 -10.65
C ILE A 86 -2.67 -9.56 -11.65
N GLU A 87 -3.74 -9.02 -12.20
CA GLU A 87 -4.64 -9.69 -13.13
C GLU A 87 -4.70 -8.91 -14.46
N VAL A 88 -4.67 -9.65 -15.56
CA VAL A 88 -4.86 -9.07 -16.92
C VAL A 88 -6.35 -9.12 -17.26
N VAL A 89 -6.94 -7.96 -17.53
CA VAL A 89 -8.35 -7.82 -17.87
C VAL A 89 -8.47 -7.07 -19.22
N GLY A 90 -8.53 -7.82 -20.31
CA GLY A 90 -8.50 -7.26 -21.66
C GLY A 90 -7.19 -6.50 -21.92
N ASN A 91 -7.27 -5.22 -22.19
CA ASN A 91 -6.11 -4.34 -22.39
C ASN A 91 -5.71 -3.54 -21.12
N LYS A 92 -6.10 -4.01 -19.94
CA LYS A 92 -5.83 -3.37 -18.66
C LYS A 92 -5.22 -4.36 -17.67
N LEU A 93 -4.52 -3.82 -16.69
CA LEU A 93 -4.05 -4.55 -15.52
C LEU A 93 -4.83 -4.10 -14.30
N LYS A 94 -5.34 -5.05 -13.52
CA LYS A 94 -5.84 -4.83 -12.17
C LYS A 94 -4.79 -5.31 -11.18
N ALA A 95 -4.33 -4.42 -10.32
CA ALA A 95 -3.27 -4.73 -9.37
C ALA A 95 -3.67 -4.35 -7.96
N GLY A 96 -3.31 -5.18 -7.00
CA GLY A 96 -3.42 -4.87 -5.59
C GLY A 96 -2.42 -3.79 -5.16
N GLY A 97 -2.78 -2.99 -4.16
CA GLY A 97 -1.94 -1.91 -3.67
C GLY A 97 -0.59 -2.36 -3.09
N GLY A 98 -0.50 -3.60 -2.60
CA GLY A 98 0.72 -4.23 -2.10
C GLY A 98 1.60 -4.85 -3.18
N ALA A 99 1.10 -5.01 -4.42
CA ALA A 99 1.88 -5.58 -5.52
C ALA A 99 3.13 -4.74 -5.81
N ALA A 100 4.25 -5.41 -6.08
CA ALA A 100 5.48 -4.71 -6.45
C ALA A 100 5.33 -4.00 -7.81
N LEU A 101 5.72 -2.73 -7.89
CA LEU A 101 5.60 -1.94 -9.12
C LEU A 101 6.39 -2.56 -10.27
N VAL A 102 7.56 -3.12 -10.00
CA VAL A 102 8.38 -3.83 -11.00
C VAL A 102 7.65 -5.04 -11.60
N GLN A 103 6.84 -5.74 -10.80
CA GLN A 103 6.04 -6.87 -11.28
C GLN A 103 4.90 -6.39 -12.20
N LEU A 104 4.26 -5.27 -11.87
CA LEU A 104 3.23 -4.66 -12.71
C LEU A 104 3.81 -4.29 -14.09
N VAL A 105 4.96 -3.60 -14.13
CA VAL A 105 5.65 -3.21 -15.38
C VAL A 105 6.07 -4.45 -16.19
N SER A 106 6.65 -5.45 -15.52
CA SER A 106 7.08 -6.68 -16.19
C SER A 106 5.89 -7.47 -16.75
N THR A 107 4.76 -7.47 -16.05
CA THR A 107 3.54 -8.12 -16.54
C THR A 107 2.99 -7.37 -17.76
N ALA A 108 2.93 -6.04 -17.73
CA ALA A 108 2.52 -5.24 -18.89
C ALA A 108 3.36 -5.56 -20.14
N ALA A 109 4.70 -5.56 -19.99
CA ALA A 109 5.61 -5.85 -21.09
C ALA A 109 5.42 -7.26 -21.65
N ARG A 110 5.24 -8.27 -20.80
CA ARG A 110 5.02 -9.67 -21.21
C ARG A 110 3.70 -9.85 -21.96
N GLU A 111 2.66 -9.10 -21.57
CA GLU A 111 1.33 -9.15 -22.17
C GLU A 111 1.19 -8.18 -23.36
N GLY A 112 2.25 -7.48 -23.77
CA GLY A 112 2.24 -6.53 -24.88
C GLY A 112 1.41 -5.26 -24.60
N LEU A 113 1.22 -4.90 -23.34
CA LEU A 113 0.50 -3.70 -22.91
C LEU A 113 1.46 -2.52 -22.80
N GLU A 114 1.19 -1.45 -23.49
CA GLU A 114 2.00 -0.24 -23.54
C GLU A 114 1.63 0.76 -22.45
N GLY A 115 2.57 1.64 -22.10
CA GLY A 115 2.33 2.85 -21.31
C GLY A 115 2.76 2.77 -19.86
N LEU A 116 3.45 1.71 -19.43
CA LEU A 116 4.05 1.62 -18.11
C LEU A 116 5.60 1.64 -18.16
N GLU A 117 6.20 1.84 -19.34
CA GLU A 117 7.66 1.79 -19.55
C GLU A 117 8.39 2.85 -18.72
N GLN A 118 7.79 4.04 -18.59
CA GLN A 118 8.35 5.14 -17.79
C GLN A 118 8.42 4.84 -16.28
N LEU A 119 7.74 3.79 -15.82
CA LEU A 119 7.80 3.35 -14.43
C LEU A 119 8.88 2.29 -14.20
N ALA A 120 9.56 1.83 -15.25
CA ALA A 120 10.61 0.84 -15.15
C ALA A 120 11.75 1.36 -14.24
N GLY A 121 12.18 0.51 -13.29
CA GLY A 121 13.22 0.85 -12.33
C GLY A 121 12.77 1.67 -11.12
N ILE A 122 11.52 2.13 -11.06
CA ILE A 122 10.99 2.78 -9.86
C ILE A 122 10.68 1.70 -8.80
N PRO A 123 11.30 1.75 -7.62
CA PRO A 123 11.05 0.77 -6.56
C PRO A 123 9.76 1.07 -5.80
N GLY A 124 9.21 0.06 -5.14
CA GLY A 124 8.05 0.19 -4.26
C GLY A 124 6.85 -0.61 -4.70
N THR A 125 5.68 -0.28 -4.16
CA THR A 125 4.41 -0.94 -4.42
C THR A 125 3.50 -0.10 -5.32
N VAL A 126 2.54 -0.73 -5.97
CA VAL A 126 1.53 -0.07 -6.81
C VAL A 126 0.77 0.99 -6.01
N GLY A 127 0.31 0.66 -4.80
CA GLY A 127 -0.39 1.63 -3.93
C GLY A 127 0.48 2.82 -3.55
N GLY A 128 1.77 2.57 -3.24
CA GLY A 128 2.75 3.63 -2.98
C GLY A 128 2.98 4.52 -4.20
N ALA A 129 3.12 3.91 -5.38
CA ALA A 129 3.29 4.62 -6.65
C ALA A 129 2.07 5.51 -6.97
N VAL A 130 0.85 4.98 -6.83
CA VAL A 130 -0.38 5.76 -7.00
C VAL A 130 -0.46 6.91 -6.00
N ARG A 131 -0.17 6.66 -4.72
CA ARG A 131 -0.23 7.67 -3.65
C ARG A 131 0.71 8.85 -3.89
N THR A 132 1.88 8.61 -4.48
CA THR A 132 2.90 9.64 -4.74
C THR A 132 2.91 10.13 -6.19
N ASN A 133 2.01 9.63 -7.02
CA ASN A 133 2.01 9.82 -8.47
C ASN A 133 3.39 9.56 -9.08
N ALA A 134 3.94 8.37 -8.77
CA ALA A 134 5.30 8.02 -9.19
C ALA A 134 5.47 8.08 -10.70
N GLY A 135 6.59 8.61 -11.13
CA GLY A 135 6.88 8.78 -12.55
C GLY A 135 8.27 9.34 -12.82
N THR A 136 8.52 9.61 -14.08
CA THR A 136 9.75 10.22 -14.61
C THR A 136 9.38 11.43 -15.47
N ASN A 137 10.36 12.08 -16.09
CA ASN A 137 10.11 13.17 -17.05
C ASN A 137 9.27 12.72 -18.26
N SER A 138 9.16 11.42 -18.51
CA SER A 138 8.44 10.84 -19.66
C SER A 138 6.98 10.51 -19.35
N GLY A 139 6.56 10.59 -18.08
CA GLY A 139 5.19 10.35 -17.63
C GLY A 139 5.11 9.72 -16.25
N ASP A 140 3.90 9.61 -15.73
CA ASP A 140 3.60 9.15 -14.39
C ASP A 140 2.49 8.07 -14.39
N ILE A 141 2.33 7.40 -13.24
CA ILE A 141 1.34 6.33 -13.09
C ILE A 141 -0.10 6.86 -13.21
N GLY A 142 -0.36 8.09 -12.78
CA GLY A 142 -1.70 8.71 -12.85
C GLY A 142 -2.20 8.82 -14.29
N GLN A 143 -1.31 9.03 -15.27
CA GLN A 143 -1.69 9.08 -16.70
C GLN A 143 -2.22 7.75 -17.22
N ARG A 144 -1.88 6.64 -16.57
CA ARG A 144 -2.28 5.28 -16.97
C ARG A 144 -3.30 4.65 -16.03
N THR A 145 -3.57 5.27 -14.88
CA THR A 145 -4.58 4.82 -13.93
C THR A 145 -5.98 5.19 -14.45
N THR A 146 -6.88 4.23 -14.51
CA THR A 146 -8.27 4.45 -14.90
C THR A 146 -9.18 4.62 -13.68
N SER A 147 -8.96 3.83 -12.63
CA SER A 147 -9.68 3.93 -11.36
C SER A 147 -8.86 3.32 -10.24
N VAL A 148 -9.19 3.68 -9.02
CA VAL A 148 -8.58 3.14 -7.79
C VAL A 148 -9.68 2.79 -6.80
N THR A 149 -9.64 1.57 -6.26
CA THR A 149 -10.46 1.22 -5.09
C THR A 149 -9.68 1.59 -3.85
N VAL A 150 -10.26 2.46 -3.03
CA VAL A 150 -9.69 2.96 -1.78
C VAL A 150 -10.51 2.46 -0.60
N LEU A 151 -9.84 2.24 0.53
CA LEU A 151 -10.49 2.06 1.82
C LEU A 151 -10.50 3.40 2.53
N THR A 152 -11.69 3.90 2.86
CA THR A 152 -11.87 5.16 3.59
C THR A 152 -11.42 5.00 5.05
N ARG A 153 -11.27 6.13 5.75
CA ARG A 153 -11.00 6.12 7.20
C ARG A 153 -12.16 5.53 8.00
N GLY A 154 -13.38 5.53 7.44
CA GLY A 154 -14.56 4.88 8.03
C GLY A 154 -14.60 3.36 7.85
N GLY A 155 -13.65 2.81 7.08
CA GLY A 155 -13.58 1.37 6.80
C GLY A 155 -14.52 0.93 5.66
N ASP A 156 -14.94 1.83 4.79
CA ASP A 156 -15.76 1.54 3.62
C ASP A 156 -14.92 1.57 2.34
N LEU A 157 -15.28 0.72 1.40
CA LEU A 157 -14.62 0.67 0.09
C LEU A 157 -15.33 1.62 -0.88
N GLU A 158 -14.54 2.44 -1.55
CA GLU A 158 -14.98 3.33 -2.61
C GLU A 158 -14.11 3.11 -3.85
N THR A 159 -14.73 3.09 -5.02
CA THR A 159 -13.99 3.16 -6.29
C THR A 159 -14.06 4.57 -6.81
N ARG A 160 -12.90 5.15 -7.07
CA ARG A 160 -12.73 6.50 -7.62
C ARG A 160 -12.15 6.42 -9.00
N ASP A 161 -12.77 7.11 -9.92
CA ASP A 161 -12.27 7.25 -11.27
C ASP A 161 -11.10 8.25 -11.31
N ARG A 162 -10.34 8.21 -12.40
CA ARG A 162 -9.13 9.04 -12.57
C ARG A 162 -9.36 10.52 -12.26
N ASP A 163 -10.51 11.08 -12.68
CA ASP A 163 -10.80 12.50 -12.51
C ASP A 163 -11.05 12.91 -11.05
N GLU A 164 -11.33 11.92 -10.19
CA GLU A 164 -11.54 12.09 -8.75
C GLU A 164 -10.24 11.92 -7.92
N LEU A 165 -9.13 11.52 -8.58
CA LEU A 165 -7.83 11.24 -7.94
C LEU A 165 -6.89 12.46 -7.92
N ARG A 166 -7.41 13.67 -7.92
CA ARG A 166 -6.64 14.93 -7.91
C ARG A 166 -6.17 15.33 -6.53
#